data_6fc7d522552857499320678656aac868
#
_entry.id   6fc7d522552857499320678656aac868
#
_cell.length_a   1.000
_cell.length_b   1.000
_cell.length_c   1.000
_cell.angle_alpha   90.00
_cell.angle_beta   90.00
_cell.angle_gamma   90.00
#
_symmetry.space_group_name_H-M   'P 1'
#
loop_
_entity.id
_entity.type
_entity.pdbx_description
1 polymer ?
#
loop_
_entity_poly.entity_id
_entity_poly.type
_entity_poly.pdbx_seq_one_letter_code
_entity_poly.pdbx_strand_id
1 'polypeptide(L)'
;MEKDLNRLWEEILAEATRSLPAGTADLWLKTCIPTDLVEGSLVLDVPNVFVKEQISSRFLKDLVRICRETGKSDDIELRVGSET
;
A
#
# COMPACT_ATOMS: atom_id res chain seq x y z
N MET A 1 -7.74 21.49 3.06
CA MET A 1 -6.52 20.96 3.25
C MET A 1 -6.37 19.66 2.62
N GLU A 2 -5.24 19.49 1.97
CA GLU A 2 -5.05 18.29 1.28
C GLU A 2 -4.59 17.22 2.17
N LYS A 3 -4.97 16.00 1.92
CA LYS A 3 -4.45 14.88 2.64
C LYS A 3 -3.07 14.62 2.12
N ASP A 4 -2.16 14.31 3.00
CA ASP A 4 -0.80 14.02 2.60
C ASP A 4 -0.70 12.52 2.41
N LEU A 5 -1.20 12.03 1.29
CA LEU A 5 -1.25 10.61 1.02
C LEU A 5 0.13 10.01 0.86
N ASN A 6 1.06 10.77 0.28
CA ASN A 6 2.41 10.26 0.12
C ASN A 6 3.06 10.02 1.46
N ARG A 7 2.87 10.95 2.39
CA ARG A 7 3.46 10.79 3.70
C ARG A 7 2.83 9.64 4.45
N LEU A 8 1.52 9.51 4.35
CA LEU A 8 0.82 8.41 4.95
C LEU A 8 1.38 7.09 4.45
N TRP A 9 1.54 6.96 3.15
CA TRP A 9 2.04 5.74 2.55
C TRP A 9 3.50 5.50 2.92
N GLU A 10 4.29 6.56 3.01
CA GLU A 10 5.69 6.40 3.39
C GLU A 10 5.83 5.87 4.79
N GLU A 11 4.96 6.28 5.70
CA GLU A 11 5.01 5.76 7.05
C GLU A 11 4.62 4.30 7.08
N ILE A 12 3.64 3.91 6.28
CA ILE A 12 3.26 2.51 6.17
C ILE A 12 4.40 1.70 5.58
N LEU A 13 5.06 2.24 4.54
CA LEU A 13 6.18 1.57 3.93
C LEU A 13 7.33 1.36 4.90
N ALA A 14 7.60 2.35 5.73
CA ALA A 14 8.68 2.24 6.68
C ALA A 14 8.44 1.08 7.64
N GLU A 15 7.20 0.95 8.08
CA GLU A 15 6.86 -0.13 8.97
C GLU A 15 6.88 -1.47 8.23
N ALA A 16 6.40 -1.50 7.01
CA ALA A 16 6.41 -2.70 6.21
C ALA A 16 7.82 -3.17 5.92
N THR A 17 8.72 -2.23 5.68
CA THR A 17 10.11 -2.58 5.43
C THR A 17 10.72 -3.31 6.60
N ARG A 18 10.32 -2.94 7.81
CA ARG A 18 10.82 -3.62 9.00
C ARG A 18 10.14 -4.96 9.24
N SER A 19 8.89 -5.08 8.83
CA SER A 19 8.12 -6.28 9.13
C SER A 19 8.25 -7.36 8.10
N LEU A 20 8.50 -6.99 6.85
CA LEU A 20 8.53 -7.95 5.75
C LEU A 20 9.97 -8.33 5.41
N PRO A 21 10.16 -9.43 4.69
CA PRO A 21 11.52 -9.84 4.32
C PRO A 21 12.25 -8.76 3.54
N ALA A 22 13.55 -8.78 3.64
CA ALA A 22 14.39 -7.77 3.01
C ALA A 22 14.12 -7.72 1.51
N GLY A 23 14.00 -6.53 0.99
CA GLY A 23 13.79 -6.33 -0.44
C GLY A 23 12.35 -6.40 -0.89
N THR A 24 11.45 -6.91 -0.06
CA THR A 24 10.06 -7.05 -0.45
C THR A 24 9.41 -5.69 -0.69
N ALA A 25 9.59 -4.77 0.24
CA ALA A 25 8.98 -3.46 0.10
C ALA A 25 9.57 -2.74 -1.11
N ASP A 26 10.87 -2.86 -1.31
CA ASP A 26 11.49 -2.20 -2.44
C ASP A 26 11.02 -2.77 -3.77
N LEU A 27 10.88 -4.09 -3.84
CA LEU A 27 10.54 -4.71 -5.10
C LEU A 27 9.08 -4.53 -5.46
N TRP A 28 8.19 -4.66 -4.49
CA TRP A 28 6.76 -4.66 -4.78
C TRP A 28 6.05 -3.41 -4.33
N LEU A 29 6.29 -2.97 -3.11
CA LEU A 29 5.46 -1.92 -2.53
C LEU A 29 5.83 -0.53 -3.00
N LYS A 30 7.08 -0.31 -3.35
CA LYS A 30 7.46 1.00 -3.84
C LYS A 30 6.90 1.32 -5.21
N THR A 31 6.39 0.30 -5.91
CA THR A 31 5.75 0.56 -7.19
C THR A 31 4.32 1.06 -7.00
N CYS A 32 3.79 1.00 -5.79
CA CYS A 32 2.43 1.47 -5.51
C CYS A 32 2.42 2.97 -5.30
N ILE A 33 1.36 3.61 -5.76
CA ILE A 33 1.21 5.05 -5.62
C ILE A 33 -0.10 5.32 -4.89
N PRO A 34 -0.07 6.02 -3.75
CA PRO A 34 -1.31 6.31 -3.04
C PRO A 34 -2.10 7.37 -3.80
N THR A 35 -3.37 7.11 -4.03
CA THR A 35 -4.19 8.02 -4.81
C THR A 35 -5.37 8.58 -4.05
N ASP A 36 -5.86 7.88 -3.04
CA ASP A 36 -7.02 8.36 -2.33
C ASP A 36 -7.15 7.66 -0.98
N LEU A 37 -8.00 8.20 -0.14
CA LEU A 37 -8.33 7.55 1.12
C LEU A 37 -9.84 7.67 1.25
N VAL A 38 -10.54 6.56 1.05
CA VAL A 38 -11.98 6.55 0.99
C VAL A 38 -12.55 5.69 2.08
N GLU A 39 -13.27 6.31 3.00
CA GLU A 39 -13.93 5.58 4.09
C GLU A 39 -13.00 4.64 4.82
N GLY A 40 -11.80 5.12 5.10
CA GLY A 40 -10.84 4.32 5.85
C GLY A 40 -10.00 3.38 5.02
N SER A 41 -10.27 3.29 3.73
CA SER A 41 -9.46 2.46 2.83
C SER A 41 -8.46 3.30 2.07
N LEU A 42 -7.21 2.94 2.16
CA LEU A 42 -6.18 3.62 1.39
C LEU A 42 -6.13 2.99 0.01
N VAL A 43 -6.32 3.80 -1.02
CA VAL A 43 -6.33 3.33 -2.40
C VAL A 43 -4.95 3.51 -2.99
N LEU A 44 -4.38 2.43 -3.49
CA LEU A 44 -3.06 2.43 -4.10
C LEU A 44 -3.16 2.02 -5.55
N ASP A 45 -2.51 2.76 -6.43
CA ASP A 45 -2.38 2.35 -7.82
C ASP A 45 -1.16 1.48 -7.95
N VAL A 46 -1.30 0.39 -8.68
CA VAL A 46 -0.19 -0.50 -8.99
C VAL A 46 0.01 -0.52 -10.50
N PRO A 47 1.22 -0.86 -10.95
CA PRO A 47 1.53 -0.73 -12.39
C PRO A 47 0.82 -1.74 -13.29
N ASN A 48 0.48 -2.90 -12.78
CA ASN A 48 -0.19 -3.89 -13.63
C ASN A 48 -0.85 -4.96 -12.76
N VAL A 49 -1.58 -5.85 -13.41
CA VAL A 49 -2.33 -6.89 -12.72
C VAL A 49 -1.41 -7.87 -12.01
N PHE A 50 -0.26 -8.15 -12.60
CA PHE A 50 0.67 -9.08 -11.97
C PHE A 50 1.12 -8.58 -10.60
N VAL A 51 1.50 -7.31 -10.52
CA VAL A 51 1.91 -6.73 -9.26
C VAL A 51 0.75 -6.72 -8.28
N LYS A 52 -0.45 -6.38 -8.76
CA LYS A 52 -1.61 -6.37 -7.90
C LYS A 52 -1.85 -7.75 -7.29
N GLU A 53 -1.75 -8.78 -8.09
CA GLU A 53 -1.98 -10.13 -7.58
C GLU A 53 -0.91 -10.57 -6.62
N GLN A 54 0.33 -10.23 -6.88
CA GLN A 54 1.41 -10.58 -5.97
C GLN A 54 1.21 -9.92 -4.61
N ILE A 55 0.87 -8.66 -4.61
CA ILE A 55 0.67 -7.95 -3.36
C ILE A 55 -0.57 -8.48 -2.65
N SER A 56 -1.65 -8.69 -3.39
CA SER A 56 -2.90 -9.16 -2.78
C SER A 56 -2.75 -10.52 -2.14
N SER A 57 -2.02 -11.41 -2.79
CA SER A 57 -1.96 -12.77 -2.29
C SER A 57 -0.88 -12.97 -1.24
N ARG A 58 0.15 -12.12 -1.24
CA ARG A 58 1.27 -12.33 -0.33
C ARG A 58 1.37 -11.32 0.78
N PHE A 59 1.08 -10.04 0.48
CA PHE A 59 1.42 -8.98 1.41
C PHE A 59 0.23 -8.19 1.91
N LEU A 60 -0.93 -8.36 1.33
CA LEU A 60 -2.06 -7.51 1.67
C LEU A 60 -2.46 -7.65 3.13
N LYS A 61 -2.45 -8.85 3.66
CA LYS A 61 -2.81 -9.04 5.05
C LYS A 61 -1.85 -8.30 5.97
N ASP A 62 -0.57 -8.36 5.66
CA ASP A 62 0.42 -7.66 6.46
C ASP A 62 0.24 -6.16 6.35
N LEU A 63 -0.05 -5.67 5.16
CA LEU A 63 -0.25 -4.24 4.98
C LEU A 63 -1.47 -3.75 5.73
N VAL A 64 -2.56 -4.49 5.68
CA VAL A 64 -3.76 -4.10 6.40
C VAL A 64 -3.50 -4.10 7.90
N ARG A 65 -2.79 -5.12 8.39
CA ARG A 65 -2.47 -5.16 9.81
C ARG A 65 -1.62 -3.96 10.20
N ILE A 66 -0.63 -3.62 9.40
CA ILE A 66 0.22 -2.47 9.67
C ILE A 66 -0.58 -1.18 9.67
N CYS A 67 -1.50 -1.04 8.72
CA CYS A 67 -2.33 0.14 8.67
C CYS A 67 -3.15 0.29 9.93
N ARG A 68 -3.70 -0.80 10.42
CA ARG A 68 -4.51 -0.74 11.63
C ARG A 68 -3.67 -0.46 12.85
N GLU A 69 -2.50 -1.08 12.91
CA GLU A 69 -1.63 -0.91 14.06
C GLU A 69 -1.09 0.50 14.16
N THR A 70 -0.82 1.11 13.02
CA THR A 70 -0.30 2.48 13.00
C THR A 70 -1.41 3.52 13.03
N GLY A 71 -2.66 3.09 12.87
CA GLY A 71 -3.79 4.02 12.85
C GLY A 71 -3.90 4.83 11.59
N LYS A 72 -3.22 4.43 10.52
CA LYS A 72 -3.23 5.21 9.30
C LYS A 72 -4.45 4.95 8.44
N SER A 73 -4.89 3.72 8.37
CA SER A 73 -6.11 3.40 7.65
C SER A 73 -6.64 2.08 8.16
N ASP A 74 -7.86 1.74 7.78
CA ASP A 74 -8.46 0.48 8.21
C ASP A 74 -8.25 -0.63 7.21
N ASP A 75 -8.03 -0.27 5.95
CA ASP A 75 -7.96 -1.26 4.89
C ASP A 75 -7.15 -0.69 3.74
N ILE A 76 -6.83 -1.52 2.78
CA ILE A 76 -6.10 -1.11 1.59
C ILE A 76 -6.79 -1.67 0.37
N GLU A 77 -6.98 -0.83 -0.63
CA GLU A 77 -7.55 -1.24 -1.90
C GLU A 77 -6.49 -1.04 -2.98
N LEU A 78 -6.27 -2.06 -3.80
CA LEU A 78 -5.29 -1.99 -4.89
C LEU A 78 -6.01 -1.83 -6.22
N ARG A 79 -5.55 -0.93 -7.04
CA ARG A 79 -6.11 -0.71 -8.37
C ARG A 79 -5.00 -0.67 -9.38
N VAL A 80 -5.29 -1.19 -10.57
CA VAL A 80 -4.34 -1.09 -11.67
C VAL A 80 -4.64 0.24 -12.35
N GLY A 81 -3.82 1.23 -12.06
CA GLY A 81 -4.13 2.59 -12.46
C GLY A 81 -3.50 3.05 -13.73
N SER A 82 -2.49 2.38 -14.19
CA SER A 82 -1.80 2.84 -15.35
C SER A 82 -2.34 2.28 -16.61
N GLU A 83 -3.49 1.66 -16.62
CA GLU A 83 -4.01 1.11 -17.74
C GLU A 83 -4.35 2.10 -18.74
N THR A 84 -4.07 1.96 -19.87
CA THR A 84 -4.51 2.89 -20.87
C THR A 84 -4.92 2.21 -22.13
#